data_4a6877757ae9e4262e1dd1a4bee2e6ff
#
_entry.id   4a6877757ae9e4262e1dd1a4bee2e6ff
#
_cell.length_a   1.000
_cell.length_b   1.000
_cell.length_c   1.000
_cell.angle_alpha   90.00
_cell.angle_beta   90.00
_cell.angle_gamma   90.00
#
_symmetry.space_group_name_H-M   'P 1'
#
loop_
_entity.id
_entity.type
_entity.pdbx_description
1 polymer ?
#
loop_
_entity_poly.entity_id
_entity_poly.type
_entity_poly.pdbx_seq_one_letter_code
_entity_poly.pdbx_strand_id
1 'polypeptide(L)'
;YRSKVKTAQAEVQLQQKQFEYQQQLFNTQQLQMQKEVGRNNSLLSFYEKSGLRQAEEIIKAASLAYRSGEISFAELSQFLTQAIDIQKNYLEVLNTYNQSVIQYNYFINK
;
A
#
# COMPACT_ATOMS: atom_id res chain seq x y z
N TYR A 1 41.27 -34.15 -21.74
CA TYR A 1 40.37 -34.73 -20.74
C TYR A 1 40.21 -33.83 -19.52
N ARG A 2 41.30 -33.34 -18.94
CA ARG A 2 41.27 -32.44 -17.79
C ARG A 2 40.60 -31.10 -18.12
N SER A 3 40.81 -30.56 -19.33
CA SER A 3 40.19 -29.32 -19.74
C SER A 3 38.66 -29.42 -19.87
N LYS A 4 38.14 -30.56 -20.34
CA LYS A 4 36.70 -30.82 -20.41
C LYS A 4 36.08 -30.89 -19.03
N VAL A 5 36.75 -31.53 -18.07
CA VAL A 5 36.28 -31.64 -16.68
C VAL A 5 36.26 -30.27 -16.00
N LYS A 6 37.30 -29.44 -16.20
CA LYS A 6 37.37 -28.08 -15.64
C LYS A 6 36.29 -27.19 -16.22
N THR A 7 36.03 -27.32 -17.55
CA THR A 7 34.97 -26.56 -18.22
C THR A 7 33.59 -26.95 -17.67
N ALA A 8 33.32 -28.24 -17.50
CA ALA A 8 32.07 -28.74 -16.94
C ALA A 8 31.88 -28.24 -15.49
N GLN A 9 32.95 -28.26 -14.67
CA GLN A 9 32.90 -27.74 -13.29
C GLN A 9 32.62 -26.27 -13.27
N ALA A 10 33.22 -25.47 -14.17
CA ALA A 10 32.99 -24.05 -14.27
C ALA A 10 31.55 -23.76 -14.67
N GLU A 11 30.96 -24.52 -15.58
CA GLU A 11 29.58 -24.40 -15.98
C GLU A 11 28.62 -24.69 -14.83
N VAL A 12 28.87 -25.73 -14.04
CA VAL A 12 28.05 -26.07 -12.87
C VAL A 12 28.14 -24.94 -11.83
N GLN A 13 29.34 -24.40 -11.58
CA GLN A 13 29.50 -23.28 -10.65
C GLN A 13 28.76 -22.03 -11.13
N LEU A 14 28.81 -21.75 -12.42
CA LEU A 14 28.11 -20.63 -13.00
C LEU A 14 26.58 -20.80 -12.84
N GLN A 15 26.07 -21.99 -13.10
CA GLN A 15 24.65 -22.29 -12.91
C GLN A 15 24.23 -22.14 -11.46
N GLN A 16 25.05 -22.58 -10.50
CA GLN A 16 24.79 -22.43 -9.08
C GLN A 16 24.72 -20.95 -8.69
N LYS A 17 25.64 -20.14 -9.19
CA LYS A 17 25.65 -18.70 -8.90
C LYS A 17 24.44 -18.00 -9.49
N GLN A 18 24.02 -18.38 -10.69
CA GLN A 18 22.81 -17.86 -11.32
C GLN A 18 21.57 -18.25 -10.51
N PHE A 19 21.50 -19.47 -10.03
CA PHE A 19 20.40 -19.94 -9.19
C PHE A 19 20.34 -19.15 -7.88
N GLU A 20 21.50 -18.98 -7.21
CA GLU A 20 21.59 -18.22 -5.97
C GLU A 20 21.19 -16.75 -6.17
N TYR A 21 21.61 -16.15 -7.30
CA TYR A 21 21.24 -14.79 -7.64
C TYR A 21 19.74 -14.65 -7.82
N GLN A 22 19.13 -15.59 -8.57
CA GLN A 22 17.68 -15.60 -8.78
C GLN A 22 16.92 -15.79 -7.47
N GLN A 23 17.45 -16.66 -6.59
CA GLN A 23 16.88 -16.89 -5.25
C GLN A 23 16.90 -15.61 -4.41
N GLN A 24 18.03 -14.89 -4.40
CA GLN A 24 18.18 -13.63 -3.69
C GLN A 24 17.22 -12.58 -4.25
N LEU A 25 17.10 -12.52 -5.57
CA LEU A 25 16.20 -11.59 -6.23
C LEU A 25 14.75 -11.86 -5.83
N PHE A 26 14.34 -13.12 -5.86
CA PHE A 26 13.01 -13.55 -5.44
C PHE A 26 12.74 -13.17 -3.98
N ASN A 27 13.68 -13.48 -3.09
CA ASN A 27 13.55 -13.17 -1.66
C ASN A 27 13.44 -11.67 -1.41
N THR A 28 14.22 -10.87 -2.15
CA THR A 28 14.19 -9.41 -2.04
C THR A 28 12.84 -8.87 -2.51
N GLN A 29 12.34 -9.35 -3.63
CA GLN A 29 11.04 -8.94 -4.15
C GLN A 29 9.91 -9.31 -3.20
N GLN A 30 9.96 -10.52 -2.63
CA GLN A 30 8.97 -10.98 -1.65
C GLN A 30 8.97 -10.05 -0.42
N LEU A 31 10.15 -9.72 0.09
CA LEU A 31 10.28 -8.85 1.25
C LEU A 31 9.73 -7.44 0.96
N GLN A 32 10.03 -6.90 -0.22
CA GLN A 32 9.52 -5.60 -0.64
C GLN A 32 7.99 -5.59 -0.72
N MET A 33 7.41 -6.64 -1.28
CA MET A 33 5.95 -6.77 -1.37
C MET A 33 5.30 -6.89 0.01
N GLN A 34 5.91 -7.64 0.93
CA GLN A 34 5.45 -7.76 2.30
C GLN A 34 5.45 -6.40 3.02
N LYS A 35 6.52 -5.64 2.83
CA LYS A 35 6.64 -4.29 3.41
C LYS A 35 5.60 -3.34 2.86
N GLU A 36 5.32 -3.44 1.57
CA GLU A 36 4.31 -2.61 0.92
C GLU A 36 2.91 -2.93 1.44
N VAL A 37 2.56 -4.22 1.55
CA VAL A 37 1.29 -4.65 2.16
C VAL A 37 1.18 -4.12 3.59
N GLY A 38 2.24 -4.25 4.37
CA GLY A 38 2.26 -3.78 5.77
C GLY A 38 2.07 -2.27 5.88
N ARG A 39 2.74 -1.51 5.01
CA ARG A 39 2.62 -0.05 4.98
C ARG A 39 1.20 0.37 4.61
N ASN A 40 0.64 -0.26 3.57
CA ASN A 40 -0.72 0.02 3.12
C ASN A 40 -1.75 -0.37 4.19
N ASN A 41 -1.52 -1.47 4.90
CA ASN A 41 -2.37 -1.89 6.00
C ASN A 41 -2.35 -0.89 7.16
N SER A 42 -1.19 -0.36 7.50
CA SER A 42 -1.06 0.65 8.56
C SER A 42 -1.81 1.93 8.19
N LEU A 43 -1.68 2.36 6.94
CA LEU A 43 -2.38 3.54 6.46
C LEU A 43 -3.90 3.32 6.44
N LEU A 44 -4.34 2.15 5.98
CA LEU A 44 -5.76 1.78 5.99
C LEU A 44 -6.32 1.79 7.41
N SER A 45 -5.60 1.22 8.36
CA SER A 45 -5.97 1.21 9.78
C SER A 45 -6.13 2.62 10.32
N PHE A 46 -5.23 3.54 9.95
CA PHE A 46 -5.32 4.94 10.37
C PHE A 46 -6.64 5.56 9.90
N TYR A 47 -7.00 5.36 8.63
CA TYR A 47 -8.25 5.90 8.09
C TYR A 47 -9.48 5.26 8.76
N GLU A 48 -9.45 3.96 9.01
CA GLU A 48 -10.58 3.27 9.63
C GLU A 48 -10.79 3.69 11.09
N LYS A 49 -9.70 3.94 11.81
CA LYS A 49 -9.76 4.26 13.25
C LYS A 49 -9.94 5.76 13.52
N SER A 50 -9.35 6.60 12.68
CA SER A 50 -9.29 8.05 12.93
C SER A 50 -9.84 8.89 11.79
N GLY A 51 -9.42 8.63 10.56
CA GLY A 51 -9.73 9.50 9.42
C GLY A 51 -11.22 9.63 9.17
N LEU A 52 -11.94 8.51 9.12
CA LEU A 52 -13.39 8.51 8.89
C LEU A 52 -14.14 9.20 10.03
N ARG A 53 -13.68 9.02 11.25
CA ARG A 53 -14.28 9.72 12.41
C ARG A 53 -14.09 11.22 12.29
N GLN A 54 -12.90 11.67 11.91
CA GLN A 54 -12.63 13.09 11.67
C GLN A 54 -13.55 13.67 10.61
N ALA A 55 -13.77 12.94 9.51
CA ALA A 55 -14.68 13.38 8.47
C ALA A 55 -16.11 13.56 9.00
N GLU A 56 -16.59 12.60 9.78
CA GLU A 56 -17.92 12.69 10.40
C GLU A 56 -18.03 13.87 11.35
N GLU A 57 -17.01 14.11 12.17
CA GLU A 57 -16.97 15.23 13.11
C GLU A 57 -16.97 16.57 12.39
N ILE A 58 -16.22 16.68 11.29
CA ILE A 58 -16.20 17.87 10.45
C ILE A 58 -17.60 18.15 9.90
N ILE A 59 -18.27 17.13 9.36
CA ILE A 59 -19.61 17.28 8.79
C ILE A 59 -20.60 17.75 9.86
N LYS A 60 -20.59 17.11 11.03
CA LYS A 60 -21.49 17.45 12.13
C LYS A 60 -21.27 18.86 12.65
N ALA A 61 -20.00 19.19 12.92
CA ALA A 61 -19.65 20.50 13.46
C ALA A 61 -19.96 21.63 12.48
N ALA A 62 -19.59 21.45 11.21
CA ALA A 62 -19.84 22.44 10.17
C ALA A 62 -21.35 22.63 9.91
N SER A 63 -22.11 21.54 9.88
CA SER A 63 -23.56 21.60 9.68
C SER A 63 -24.25 22.35 10.83
N LEU A 64 -23.83 22.08 12.06
CA LEU A 64 -24.37 22.78 13.24
C LEU A 64 -24.01 24.25 13.23
N ALA A 65 -22.75 24.57 12.93
CA ALA A 65 -22.29 25.96 12.86
C ALA A 65 -23.02 26.75 11.77
N TYR A 66 -23.30 26.13 10.64
CA TYR A 66 -24.06 26.76 9.57
C TYR A 66 -25.51 27.03 9.99
N ARG A 67 -26.16 26.06 10.63
CA ARG A 67 -27.55 26.22 11.10
C ARG A 67 -27.67 27.31 12.16
N SER A 68 -26.66 27.46 13.00
CA SER A 68 -26.67 28.51 14.04
C SER A 68 -26.19 29.88 13.52
N GLY A 69 -25.82 29.99 12.26
CA GLY A 69 -25.38 31.22 11.64
C GLY A 69 -23.94 31.62 11.94
N GLU A 70 -23.16 30.70 12.51
CA GLU A 70 -21.76 30.97 12.86
C GLU A 70 -20.84 31.00 11.66
N ILE A 71 -21.15 30.22 10.62
CA ILE A 71 -20.35 30.16 9.40
C ILE A 71 -21.24 30.39 8.18
N SER A 72 -20.62 30.88 7.10
CA SER A 72 -21.27 31.12 5.81
C SER A 72 -21.45 29.82 5.03
N PHE A 73 -22.26 29.85 3.98
CA PHE A 73 -22.43 28.75 3.07
C PHE A 73 -21.09 28.36 2.39
N ALA A 74 -20.28 29.38 2.05
CA ALA A 74 -18.97 29.12 1.45
C ALA A 74 -18.04 28.36 2.41
N GLU A 75 -18.05 28.72 3.68
CA GLU A 75 -17.27 28.05 4.72
C GLU A 75 -17.79 26.62 4.94
N LEU A 76 -19.11 26.43 4.99
CA LEU A 76 -19.70 25.09 5.07
C LEU A 76 -19.24 24.22 3.90
N SER A 77 -19.28 24.77 2.68
CA SER A 77 -18.87 24.04 1.48
C SER A 77 -17.39 23.62 1.56
N GLN A 78 -16.51 24.48 2.10
CA GLN A 78 -15.11 24.15 2.30
C GLN A 78 -14.92 22.99 3.28
N PHE A 79 -15.63 23.03 4.42
CA PHE A 79 -15.55 21.97 5.42
C PHE A 79 -16.09 20.65 4.87
N LEU A 80 -17.20 20.67 4.15
CA LEU A 80 -17.76 19.46 3.54
C LEU A 80 -16.81 18.87 2.49
N THR A 81 -16.14 19.73 1.71
CA THR A 81 -15.13 19.28 0.75
C THR A 81 -13.97 18.58 1.45
N GLN A 82 -13.49 19.14 2.57
CA GLN A 82 -12.44 18.50 3.37
C GLN A 82 -12.86 17.11 3.84
N ALA A 83 -14.08 16.98 4.35
CA ALA A 83 -14.60 15.69 4.82
C ALA A 83 -14.72 14.69 3.69
N ILE A 84 -15.21 15.12 2.53
CA ILE A 84 -15.34 14.28 1.34
C ILE A 84 -13.95 13.82 0.86
N ASP A 85 -12.96 14.70 0.89
CA ASP A 85 -11.59 14.37 0.50
C ASP A 85 -11.01 13.27 1.40
N ILE A 86 -11.27 13.35 2.71
CA ILE A 86 -10.85 12.30 3.65
C ILE A 86 -11.49 10.96 3.28
N GLN A 87 -12.81 10.96 3.02
CA GLN A 87 -13.55 9.74 2.65
C GLN A 87 -13.06 9.17 1.33
N LYS A 88 -12.77 10.04 0.36
CA LYS A 88 -12.24 9.66 -0.95
C LYS A 88 -10.85 9.05 -0.82
N ASN A 89 -9.98 9.67 -0.01
CA ASN A 89 -8.64 9.15 0.25
C ASN A 89 -8.69 7.79 0.93
N TYR A 90 -9.64 7.56 1.83
CA TYR A 90 -9.85 6.24 2.43
C TYR A 90 -10.13 5.19 1.36
N LEU A 91 -11.01 5.48 0.40
CA LEU A 91 -11.33 4.52 -0.67
C LEU A 91 -10.12 4.24 -1.54
N GLU A 92 -9.30 5.25 -1.82
CA GLU A 92 -8.06 5.05 -2.58
C GLU A 92 -7.07 4.17 -1.82
N VAL A 93 -6.92 4.40 -0.53
CA VAL A 93 -6.03 3.61 0.34
C VAL A 93 -6.52 2.16 0.42
N LEU A 94 -7.83 1.96 0.57
CA LEU A 94 -8.44 0.63 0.58
C LEU A 94 -8.16 -0.12 -0.73
N ASN A 95 -8.35 0.56 -1.86
CA ASN A 95 -8.08 -0.03 -3.17
C ASN A 95 -6.61 -0.40 -3.34
N THR A 96 -5.70 0.49 -2.94
CA THR A 96 -4.26 0.26 -3.00
C THR A 96 -3.86 -0.92 -2.13
N TYR A 97 -4.41 -1.01 -0.91
CA TYR A 97 -4.17 -2.15 -0.02
C TYR A 97 -4.62 -3.46 -0.67
N ASN A 98 -5.84 -3.48 -1.18
CA ASN A 98 -6.38 -4.69 -1.82
C ASN A 98 -5.53 -5.12 -3.01
N GLN A 99 -5.07 -4.18 -3.84
CA GLN A 99 -4.20 -4.47 -4.97
C GLN A 99 -2.85 -5.04 -4.52
N SER A 100 -2.27 -4.48 -3.45
CA SER A 100 -0.98 -4.96 -2.94
C SER A 100 -1.08 -6.39 -2.40
N VAL A 101 -2.19 -6.72 -1.73
CA VAL A 101 -2.46 -8.08 -1.25
C VAL A 101 -2.62 -9.05 -2.42
N ILE A 102 -3.37 -8.67 -3.44
CA ILE A 102 -3.58 -9.50 -4.62
C ILE A 102 -2.25 -9.77 -5.34
N GLN A 103 -1.43 -8.73 -5.52
CA GLN A 103 -0.12 -8.86 -6.15
C GLN A 103 0.82 -9.76 -5.34
N TYR A 104 0.82 -9.60 -4.02
CA TYR A 104 1.64 -10.44 -3.14
C TYR A 104 1.20 -11.90 -3.23
N ASN A 105 -0.10 -12.17 -3.14
CA ASN A 105 -0.64 -13.53 -3.23
C ASN A 105 -0.33 -14.18 -4.58
N TYR A 106 -0.46 -13.41 -5.65
CA TYR A 106 -0.10 -13.90 -6.99
C TYR A 106 1.37 -14.25 -7.07
N PHE A 107 2.23 -13.41 -6.50
CA PHE A 107 3.68 -13.60 -6.53
C PHE A 107 4.11 -14.88 -5.79
N ILE A 108 3.58 -15.11 -4.58
CA ILE A 108 3.98 -16.27 -3.76
C ILE A 108 3.38 -17.59 -4.25
N ASN A 109 2.25 -17.54 -4.97
CA ASN A 109 1.58 -18.75 -5.48
C ASN A 109 1.95 -19.08 -6.93
N LYS A 110 2.95 -18.39 -7.48
CA LYS A 110 3.41 -18.56 -8.87
C LYS A 110 4.48 -19.68 -9.04
#